data_1b8e3752270cf8b72e2694bde1f304e8
#
_entry.id   1b8e3752270cf8b72e2694bde1f304e8
#
_cell.length_a   1.000
_cell.length_b   1.000
_cell.length_c   1.000
_cell.angle_alpha   90.00
_cell.angle_beta   90.00
_cell.angle_gamma   90.00
#
_symmetry.space_group_name_H-M   'P 1'
#
loop_
_entity.id
_entity.type
_entity.pdbx_description
1 polymer ?
#
loop_
_entity_poly.entity_id
_entity_poly.type
_entity_poly.pdbx_seq_one_letter_code
_entity_poly.pdbx_strand_id
1 'polypeptide(L)'
;YPGLDDRPLQEAVARCYEKMIPHLAGPVEGLSPEPVTNRRARIGFLSKLFAEHEPHGLLLEGVVQHLPRDRFFVVVLPVASPGRDAASELLRSSADELIELGLNMRENRFSLINAKLDVLVFADMLSEPMSYFLGFSRFAPVQVCFWGNPLTTGRKSIDYFVSADRMEHPFRTLAGDEWSEQVVLLDGQGIWYRRPSIPEGLPYPNRGAAVAARRALGLPQGDWPLLLCPQSVFKLHPHFDTVVRRILEATTDARVVFTAGRRQAWTKVLVARLEKTLGPYKSRCAFVPRQMPGTDYYKLLAVAD
;
A
#
# COMPACT_ATOMS: atom_id res chain seq x y z
N TYR A 1 -12.17 -9.39 3.67
CA TYR A 1 -12.69 -8.33 4.56
C TYR A 1 -12.88 -8.84 5.97
N PRO A 2 -13.08 -7.97 6.98
CA PRO A 2 -12.87 -8.33 8.38
C PRO A 2 -13.59 -9.62 8.78
N GLY A 3 -12.83 -10.63 9.19
CA GLY A 3 -13.32 -11.90 9.69
C GLY A 3 -13.69 -12.95 8.64
N LEU A 4 -13.44 -12.71 7.36
CA LEU A 4 -13.61 -13.71 6.31
C LEU A 4 -12.23 -14.23 5.86
N ASP A 5 -12.20 -15.55 5.56
CA ASP A 5 -11.05 -16.17 4.93
C ASP A 5 -11.09 -15.91 3.42
N ASP A 6 -10.13 -15.13 2.92
CA ASP A 6 -10.04 -14.78 1.51
C ASP A 6 -9.32 -15.84 0.67
N ARG A 7 -8.60 -16.78 1.28
CA ARG A 7 -7.78 -17.78 0.57
C ARG A 7 -8.60 -18.64 -0.40
N PRO A 8 -9.72 -19.26 -0.01
CA PRO A 8 -10.51 -20.08 -0.93
C PRO A 8 -10.97 -19.29 -2.16
N LEU A 9 -11.33 -18.02 -1.95
CA LEU A 9 -11.77 -17.13 -3.03
C LEU A 9 -10.61 -16.79 -3.97
N GLN A 10 -9.45 -16.39 -3.43
CA GLN A 10 -8.28 -16.03 -4.21
C GLN A 10 -7.76 -17.23 -5.03
N GLU A 11 -7.70 -18.42 -4.43
CA GLU A 11 -7.35 -19.64 -5.12
C GLU A 11 -8.35 -20.02 -6.23
N ALA A 12 -9.66 -19.81 -5.99
CA ALA A 12 -10.69 -20.06 -7.01
C ALA A 12 -10.55 -19.10 -8.19
N VAL A 13 -10.31 -17.82 -7.92
CA VAL A 13 -10.09 -16.80 -8.95
C VAL A 13 -8.82 -17.12 -9.74
N ALA A 14 -7.71 -17.48 -9.06
CA ALA A 14 -6.48 -17.87 -9.74
C ALA A 14 -6.71 -19.08 -10.68
N ARG A 15 -7.36 -20.12 -10.19
CA ARG A 15 -7.72 -21.29 -11.04
C ARG A 15 -8.61 -20.93 -12.23
N CYS A 16 -9.52 -19.97 -12.10
CA CYS A 16 -10.33 -19.48 -13.21
C CYS A 16 -9.45 -18.87 -14.30
N TYR A 17 -8.55 -17.96 -13.93
CA TYR A 17 -7.65 -17.32 -14.89
C TYR A 17 -6.70 -18.33 -15.56
N GLU A 18 -6.14 -19.27 -14.81
CA GLU A 18 -5.29 -20.34 -15.35
C GLU A 18 -6.02 -21.21 -16.40
N LYS A 19 -7.32 -21.50 -16.16
CA LYS A 19 -8.13 -22.24 -17.13
C LYS A 19 -8.51 -21.41 -18.36
N MET A 20 -8.83 -20.14 -18.17
CA MET A 20 -9.23 -19.25 -19.27
C MET A 20 -8.05 -18.85 -20.15
N ILE A 21 -6.86 -18.70 -19.56
CA ILE A 21 -5.66 -18.22 -20.23
C ILE A 21 -4.46 -19.10 -19.82
N PRO A 22 -4.38 -20.35 -20.32
CA PRO A 22 -3.38 -21.34 -19.89
C PRO A 22 -1.93 -20.87 -20.03
N HIS A 23 -1.63 -20.03 -21.03
CA HIS A 23 -0.29 -19.50 -21.25
C HIS A 23 0.15 -18.44 -20.21
N LEU A 24 -0.74 -17.94 -19.34
CA LEU A 24 -0.34 -17.10 -18.22
C LEU A 24 0.48 -17.88 -17.18
N ALA A 25 0.07 -19.11 -16.88
CA ALA A 25 0.65 -19.94 -15.84
C ALA A 25 1.73 -20.92 -16.40
N GLY A 26 2.08 -20.81 -17.67
CA GLY A 26 3.07 -21.69 -18.28
C GLY A 26 4.45 -21.54 -17.63
N PRO A 27 5.23 -22.65 -17.56
CA PRO A 27 6.62 -22.58 -17.14
C PRO A 27 7.38 -21.63 -18.07
N VAL A 28 8.20 -20.77 -17.49
CA VAL A 28 9.14 -19.98 -18.27
C VAL A 28 10.36 -20.86 -18.53
N GLU A 29 10.61 -21.19 -19.79
CA GLU A 29 11.80 -21.94 -20.19
C GLU A 29 13.06 -21.12 -19.85
N GLY A 30 14.10 -21.81 -19.37
CA GLY A 30 15.40 -21.19 -19.08
C GLY A 30 15.59 -20.66 -17.66
N LEU A 31 14.65 -20.86 -16.75
CA LEU A 31 14.87 -20.64 -15.33
C LEU A 31 15.71 -21.78 -14.75
N SER A 32 17.01 -21.68 -14.88
CA SER A 32 17.94 -22.56 -14.14
C SER A 32 18.47 -21.75 -12.95
N PRO A 33 18.18 -22.15 -11.71
CA PRO A 33 18.74 -21.48 -10.54
C PRO A 33 20.25 -21.75 -10.50
N GLU A 34 21.05 -20.74 -10.84
CA GLU A 34 22.48 -20.81 -10.59
C GLU A 34 22.75 -20.60 -9.10
N PRO A 35 23.60 -21.43 -8.47
CA PRO A 35 23.93 -21.24 -7.06
C PRO A 35 24.50 -19.84 -6.76
N VAL A 36 23.97 -19.19 -5.73
CA VAL A 36 24.42 -17.84 -5.28
C VAL A 36 25.66 -17.97 -4.40
N THR A 37 26.62 -18.82 -4.75
CA THR A 37 27.75 -19.15 -3.85
C THR A 37 28.89 -18.15 -3.87
N ASN A 38 29.15 -17.48 -5.00
CA ASN A 38 30.28 -16.56 -5.12
C ASN A 38 29.92 -15.25 -5.84
N ARG A 39 28.68 -14.84 -5.78
CA ARG A 39 28.16 -13.61 -6.38
C ARG A 39 27.07 -12.99 -5.51
N ARG A 40 26.74 -11.74 -5.78
CA ARG A 40 25.59 -11.10 -5.16
C ARG A 40 24.29 -11.72 -5.68
N ALA A 41 23.32 -11.97 -4.80
CA ALA A 41 21.98 -12.39 -5.20
C ALA A 41 21.27 -11.26 -5.93
N ARG A 42 20.71 -11.52 -7.12
CA ARG A 42 19.96 -10.54 -7.91
C ARG A 42 18.52 -10.49 -7.43
N ILE A 43 18.14 -9.38 -6.79
CA ILE A 43 16.78 -9.17 -6.28
C ILE A 43 16.09 -8.10 -7.12
N GLY A 44 14.99 -8.46 -7.76
CA GLY A 44 14.14 -7.55 -8.52
C GLY A 44 12.95 -7.05 -7.70
N PHE A 45 12.72 -5.74 -7.71
CA PHE A 45 11.52 -5.13 -7.13
C PHE A 45 10.62 -4.62 -8.24
N LEU A 46 9.45 -5.23 -8.38
CA LEU A 46 8.48 -4.91 -9.43
C LEU A 46 7.30 -4.14 -8.85
N SER A 47 7.03 -2.95 -9.40
CA SER A 47 5.84 -2.16 -9.07
C SER A 47 5.54 -1.11 -10.14
N LYS A 48 4.26 -0.78 -10.29
CA LYS A 48 3.80 0.40 -11.01
C LYS A 48 3.74 1.63 -10.10
N LEU A 49 3.69 1.42 -8.80
CA LEU A 49 3.41 2.44 -7.78
C LEU A 49 4.70 3.01 -7.17
N PHE A 50 5.78 3.09 -7.95
CA PHE A 50 7.03 3.73 -7.56
C PHE A 50 6.95 5.26 -7.74
N ALA A 51 6.17 5.94 -6.90
CA ALA A 51 6.00 7.37 -6.91
C ALA A 51 5.79 7.91 -5.49
N GLU A 52 6.16 9.18 -5.25
CA GLU A 52 6.13 9.81 -3.92
C GLU A 52 4.71 9.85 -3.30
N HIS A 53 3.68 9.95 -4.12
CA HIS A 53 2.29 9.98 -3.67
C HIS A 53 1.66 8.59 -3.53
N GLU A 54 2.42 7.53 -3.85
CA GLU A 54 1.95 6.16 -3.77
C GLU A 54 2.59 5.44 -2.57
N PRO A 55 1.78 4.86 -1.66
CA PRO A 55 2.29 4.22 -0.45
C PRO A 55 3.33 3.13 -0.70
N HIS A 56 3.17 2.38 -1.79
CA HIS A 56 4.08 1.28 -2.13
C HIS A 56 5.48 1.78 -2.53
N GLY A 57 5.56 2.91 -3.24
CA GLY A 57 6.83 3.54 -3.58
C GLY A 57 7.60 3.95 -2.33
N LEU A 58 6.92 4.67 -1.43
CA LEU A 58 7.50 5.10 -0.15
C LEU A 58 7.93 3.92 0.73
N LEU A 59 7.16 2.83 0.71
CA LEU A 59 7.44 1.64 1.50
C LEU A 59 8.70 0.91 1.05
N LEU A 60 8.90 0.78 -0.26
CA LEU A 60 10.04 0.07 -0.84
C LEU A 60 11.29 0.92 -0.97
N GLU A 61 11.16 2.24 -0.95
CA GLU A 61 12.29 3.16 -1.04
C GLU A 61 13.40 2.80 -0.06
N GLY A 62 13.05 2.62 1.22
CA GLY A 62 14.01 2.25 2.26
C GLY A 62 14.59 0.85 2.07
N VAL A 63 13.79 -0.12 1.64
CA VAL A 63 14.28 -1.47 1.36
C VAL A 63 15.31 -1.44 0.23
N VAL A 64 14.97 -0.82 -0.89
CA VAL A 64 15.87 -0.69 -2.04
C VAL A 64 17.15 0.06 -1.67
N GLN A 65 17.04 1.15 -0.91
CA GLN A 65 18.18 1.98 -0.54
C GLN A 65 19.15 1.27 0.43
N HIS A 66 18.61 0.54 1.40
CA HIS A 66 19.41 0.01 2.52
C HIS A 66 19.77 -1.47 2.43
N LEU A 67 19.33 -2.18 1.38
CA LEU A 67 19.83 -3.55 1.18
C LEU A 67 21.35 -3.59 1.05
N PRO A 68 22.05 -4.48 1.77
CA PRO A 68 23.51 -4.60 1.72
C PRO A 68 24.03 -4.93 0.33
N ARG A 69 24.79 -4.03 -0.29
CA ARG A 69 25.30 -4.17 -1.66
C ARG A 69 26.47 -5.13 -1.82
N ASP A 70 27.08 -5.53 -0.72
CA ASP A 70 28.07 -6.62 -0.69
C ASP A 70 27.43 -8.00 -0.94
N ARG A 71 26.16 -8.16 -0.57
CA ARG A 71 25.40 -9.41 -0.68
C ARG A 71 24.41 -9.41 -1.84
N PHE A 72 23.80 -8.26 -2.13
CA PHE A 72 22.67 -8.15 -3.05
C PHE A 72 22.95 -7.22 -4.23
N PHE A 73 22.55 -7.65 -5.40
CA PHE A 73 22.47 -6.85 -6.61
C PHE A 73 21.00 -6.47 -6.80
N VAL A 74 20.68 -5.19 -6.67
CA VAL A 74 19.30 -4.70 -6.63
C VAL A 74 18.86 -4.21 -8.01
N VAL A 75 17.80 -4.83 -8.52
CA VAL A 75 17.16 -4.46 -9.79
C VAL A 75 15.81 -3.83 -9.50
N VAL A 76 15.57 -2.63 -10.00
CA VAL A 76 14.26 -1.97 -9.91
C VAL A 76 13.52 -2.11 -11.24
N LEU A 77 12.29 -2.57 -11.18
CA LEU A 77 11.45 -2.94 -12.33
C LEU A 77 10.16 -2.11 -12.32
N PRO A 78 10.22 -0.81 -12.69
CA PRO A 78 9.05 0.03 -12.75
C PRO A 78 8.17 -0.34 -13.94
N VAL A 79 6.86 -0.45 -13.71
CA VAL A 79 5.87 -0.72 -14.75
C VAL A 79 5.28 0.60 -15.25
N ALA A 80 5.23 0.76 -16.57
CA ALA A 80 4.61 1.89 -17.26
C ALA A 80 5.18 3.27 -16.89
N SER A 81 6.52 3.34 -16.82
CA SER A 81 7.30 4.57 -16.61
C SER A 81 6.91 5.34 -15.33
N PRO A 82 7.66 5.20 -14.26
CA PRO A 82 7.37 5.93 -13.04
C PRO A 82 7.46 7.43 -13.30
N GLY A 83 6.69 8.20 -12.54
CA GLY A 83 6.82 9.65 -12.52
C GLY A 83 8.27 10.10 -12.27
N ARG A 84 8.57 11.34 -12.57
CA ARG A 84 9.86 11.98 -12.26
C ARG A 84 9.74 12.77 -10.95
N ASP A 85 9.31 12.11 -9.90
CA ASP A 85 9.30 12.68 -8.56
C ASP A 85 10.52 12.23 -7.74
N ALA A 86 10.70 12.83 -6.56
CA ALA A 86 11.86 12.57 -5.72
C ALA A 86 11.98 11.09 -5.29
N ALA A 87 10.86 10.41 -5.05
CA ALA A 87 10.87 9.00 -4.66
C ALA A 87 11.28 8.09 -5.83
N SER A 88 10.74 8.34 -7.03
CA SER A 88 11.10 7.57 -8.22
C SER A 88 12.56 7.79 -8.61
N GLU A 89 13.08 9.01 -8.48
CA GLU A 89 14.49 9.31 -8.74
C GLU A 89 15.42 8.64 -7.72
N LEU A 90 15.03 8.64 -6.45
CA LEU A 90 15.81 7.96 -5.41
C LEU A 90 15.84 6.44 -5.63
N LEU A 91 14.73 5.84 -6.01
CA LEU A 91 14.68 4.41 -6.34
C LEU A 91 15.59 4.09 -7.54
N ARG A 92 15.56 4.92 -8.59
CA ARG A 92 16.43 4.79 -9.76
C ARG A 92 17.91 4.88 -9.40
N SER A 93 18.29 5.91 -8.64
CA SER A 93 19.70 6.16 -8.26
C SER A 93 20.23 5.17 -7.22
N SER A 94 19.35 4.53 -6.45
CA SER A 94 19.71 3.53 -5.45
C SER A 94 19.81 2.11 -6.01
N ALA A 95 19.33 1.84 -7.22
CA ALA A 95 19.41 0.52 -7.84
C ALA A 95 20.77 0.28 -8.49
N ASP A 96 21.23 -0.99 -8.49
CA ASP A 96 22.38 -1.40 -9.33
C ASP A 96 21.98 -1.45 -10.81
N GLU A 97 20.71 -1.78 -11.10
CA GLU A 97 20.16 -1.85 -12.45
C GLU A 97 18.69 -1.42 -12.47
N LEU A 98 18.30 -0.75 -13.56
CA LEU A 98 16.93 -0.35 -13.84
C LEU A 98 16.45 -1.02 -15.12
N ILE A 99 15.35 -1.75 -15.05
CA ILE A 99 14.70 -2.37 -16.21
C ILE A 99 13.27 -1.83 -16.31
N GLU A 100 13.04 -0.90 -17.20
CA GLU A 100 11.72 -0.33 -17.43
C GLU A 100 10.79 -1.32 -18.12
N LEU A 101 9.63 -1.56 -17.53
CA LEU A 101 8.58 -2.40 -18.07
C LEU A 101 7.47 -1.52 -18.66
N GLY A 102 6.96 -1.93 -19.84
CA GLY A 102 5.89 -1.23 -20.52
C GLY A 102 4.48 -1.70 -20.16
N LEU A 103 3.54 -1.45 -21.07
CA LEU A 103 2.16 -1.96 -20.98
C LEU A 103 1.96 -3.24 -21.78
N ASN A 104 2.97 -3.74 -22.47
CA ASN A 104 2.90 -4.96 -23.24
C ASN A 104 3.34 -6.17 -22.41
N MET A 105 2.41 -7.06 -22.13
CA MET A 105 2.63 -8.25 -21.31
C MET A 105 3.75 -9.16 -21.87
N ARG A 106 3.81 -9.34 -23.19
CA ARG A 106 4.79 -10.24 -23.83
C ARG A 106 6.21 -9.67 -23.69
N GLU A 107 6.37 -8.38 -23.92
CA GLU A 107 7.66 -7.69 -23.78
C GLU A 107 8.13 -7.70 -22.32
N ASN A 108 7.22 -7.45 -21.39
CA ASN A 108 7.52 -7.50 -19.95
C ASN A 108 7.98 -8.91 -19.51
N ARG A 109 7.30 -9.96 -19.98
CA ARG A 109 7.71 -11.36 -19.72
C ARG A 109 9.12 -11.63 -20.24
N PHE A 110 9.43 -11.20 -21.45
CA PHE A 110 10.76 -11.35 -22.05
C PHE A 110 11.83 -10.59 -21.24
N SER A 111 11.54 -9.35 -20.82
CA SER A 111 12.45 -8.56 -19.98
C SER A 111 12.71 -9.22 -18.62
N LEU A 112 11.66 -9.75 -17.96
CA LEU A 112 11.78 -10.44 -16.68
C LEU A 112 12.59 -11.73 -16.77
N ILE A 113 12.44 -12.51 -17.85
CA ILE A 113 13.25 -13.71 -18.10
C ILE A 113 14.73 -13.34 -18.26
N ASN A 114 15.01 -12.30 -19.04
CA ASN A 114 16.38 -11.87 -19.32
C ASN A 114 17.04 -11.15 -18.13
N ALA A 115 16.26 -10.68 -17.16
CA ALA A 115 16.77 -10.07 -15.94
C ALA A 115 17.55 -11.06 -15.05
N LYS A 116 17.37 -12.36 -15.24
CA LYS A 116 18.06 -13.45 -14.51
C LYS A 116 18.07 -13.23 -13.00
N LEU A 117 16.88 -12.95 -12.45
CA LEU A 117 16.69 -12.69 -11.03
C LEU A 117 16.77 -14.00 -10.23
N ASP A 118 17.38 -13.94 -9.05
CA ASP A 118 17.31 -15.00 -8.04
C ASP A 118 16.02 -14.87 -7.23
N VAL A 119 15.63 -13.62 -6.93
CA VAL A 119 14.40 -13.30 -6.21
C VAL A 119 13.65 -12.20 -6.95
N LEU A 120 12.35 -12.39 -7.15
CA LEU A 120 11.45 -11.36 -7.66
C LEU A 120 10.42 -10.99 -6.59
N VAL A 121 10.41 -9.73 -6.20
CA VAL A 121 9.48 -9.16 -5.22
C VAL A 121 8.41 -8.36 -5.94
N PHE A 122 7.15 -8.78 -5.79
CA PHE A 122 5.97 -8.04 -6.23
C PHE A 122 5.47 -7.16 -5.10
N ALA A 123 5.51 -5.86 -5.28
CA ALA A 123 5.10 -4.91 -4.25
C ALA A 123 3.61 -4.55 -4.30
N ASP A 124 2.99 -4.64 -5.46
CA ASP A 124 1.62 -4.16 -5.72
C ASP A 124 0.73 -5.17 -6.45
N MET A 125 1.09 -6.46 -6.37
CA MET A 125 0.47 -7.53 -7.17
C MET A 125 -1.07 -7.51 -7.14
N LEU A 126 -1.68 -7.28 -6.00
CA LEU A 126 -3.14 -7.29 -5.87
C LEU A 126 -3.79 -5.92 -6.13
N SER A 127 -2.99 -4.88 -6.38
CA SER A 127 -3.47 -3.52 -6.62
C SER A 127 -3.35 -3.07 -8.08
N GLU A 128 -2.49 -3.73 -8.87
CA GLU A 128 -2.15 -3.30 -10.21
C GLU A 128 -2.27 -4.44 -11.23
N PRO A 129 -3.04 -4.27 -12.32
CA PRO A 129 -3.33 -5.34 -13.27
C PRO A 129 -2.09 -5.96 -13.91
N MET A 130 -1.06 -5.18 -14.29
CA MET A 130 0.13 -5.74 -14.92
C MET A 130 0.89 -6.65 -13.95
N SER A 131 1.15 -6.18 -12.73
CA SER A 131 1.77 -6.97 -11.67
C SER A 131 0.91 -8.19 -11.33
N TYR A 132 -0.42 -8.02 -11.32
CA TYR A 132 -1.37 -9.10 -11.08
C TYR A 132 -1.21 -10.23 -12.10
N PHE A 133 -1.21 -9.93 -13.39
CA PHE A 133 -1.12 -10.95 -14.42
C PHE A 133 0.29 -11.50 -14.61
N LEU A 134 1.35 -10.72 -14.42
CA LEU A 134 2.72 -11.22 -14.39
C LEU A 134 2.92 -12.25 -13.27
N GLY A 135 2.29 -12.04 -12.13
CA GLY A 135 2.36 -12.96 -10.98
C GLY A 135 1.82 -14.38 -11.22
N PHE A 136 1.16 -14.68 -12.34
CA PHE A 136 0.79 -16.05 -12.71
C PHE A 136 1.96 -16.87 -13.25
N SER A 137 3.03 -16.23 -13.70
CA SER A 137 4.21 -16.88 -14.25
C SER A 137 5.36 -16.86 -13.27
N ARG A 138 6.29 -17.81 -13.43
CA ARG A 138 7.52 -17.85 -12.64
C ARG A 138 8.66 -17.23 -13.44
N PHE A 139 9.26 -16.16 -12.95
CA PHE A 139 10.37 -15.43 -13.55
C PHE A 139 11.67 -15.52 -12.75
N ALA A 140 11.58 -16.01 -11.52
CA ALA A 140 12.71 -16.21 -10.63
C ALA A 140 12.55 -17.50 -9.84
N PRO A 141 13.65 -18.14 -9.38
CA PRO A 141 13.59 -19.31 -8.49
C PRO A 141 12.77 -19.05 -7.23
N VAL A 142 12.83 -17.83 -6.69
CA VAL A 142 12.04 -17.38 -5.54
C VAL A 142 11.20 -16.19 -5.94
N GLN A 143 9.90 -16.26 -5.71
CA GLN A 143 8.97 -15.15 -5.93
C GLN A 143 8.24 -14.79 -4.65
N VAL A 144 8.19 -13.49 -4.37
CA VAL A 144 7.73 -12.94 -3.10
C VAL A 144 6.66 -11.91 -3.34
N CYS A 145 5.57 -11.98 -2.60
CA CYS A 145 4.61 -10.89 -2.47
C CYS A 145 4.92 -10.08 -1.21
N PHE A 146 4.99 -8.77 -1.33
CA PHE A 146 5.25 -7.86 -0.21
C PHE A 146 3.93 -7.30 0.33
N TRP A 147 3.84 -7.05 1.61
CA TRP A 147 2.61 -6.77 2.36
C TRP A 147 1.81 -5.52 1.97
N GLY A 148 2.16 -4.80 0.93
CA GLY A 148 1.38 -3.64 0.44
C GLY A 148 -0.12 -3.89 0.26
N ASN A 149 -0.53 -5.17 0.13
CA ASN A 149 -1.90 -5.65 0.21
C ASN A 149 -1.97 -6.81 1.20
N PRO A 150 -2.79 -6.74 2.26
CA PRO A 150 -2.86 -7.75 3.30
C PRO A 150 -3.76 -8.94 2.91
N LEU A 151 -3.54 -9.51 1.73
CA LEU A 151 -4.29 -10.65 1.21
C LEU A 151 -3.35 -11.66 0.58
N THR A 152 -3.65 -12.95 0.76
CA THR A 152 -2.98 -14.02 0.02
C THR A 152 -3.19 -13.86 -1.48
N THR A 153 -2.23 -14.26 -2.29
CA THR A 153 -2.34 -14.18 -3.75
C THR A 153 -3.14 -15.35 -4.36
N GLY A 154 -3.25 -16.45 -3.65
CA GLY A 154 -3.91 -17.67 -4.11
C GLY A 154 -3.16 -18.39 -5.24
N ARG A 155 -1.85 -18.12 -5.43
CA ARG A 155 -1.07 -18.60 -6.58
C ARG A 155 0.08 -19.50 -6.19
N LYS A 156 0.28 -20.57 -6.97
CA LYS A 156 1.41 -21.48 -6.82
C LYS A 156 2.75 -20.91 -7.31
N SER A 157 2.71 -19.83 -8.09
CA SER A 157 3.89 -19.14 -8.59
C SER A 157 4.56 -18.23 -7.57
N ILE A 158 3.89 -17.93 -6.46
CA ILE A 158 4.41 -17.07 -5.37
C ILE A 158 4.75 -17.98 -4.19
N ASP A 159 5.99 -17.93 -3.74
CA ASP A 159 6.51 -18.82 -2.71
C ASP A 159 6.31 -18.22 -1.30
N TYR A 160 6.55 -16.92 -1.18
CA TYR A 160 6.53 -16.25 0.12
C TYR A 160 5.65 -15.00 0.12
N PHE A 161 4.99 -14.78 1.25
CA PHE A 161 4.37 -13.50 1.57
C PHE A 161 5.15 -12.86 2.73
N VAL A 162 5.72 -11.67 2.50
CA VAL A 162 6.46 -10.94 3.54
C VAL A 162 5.52 -9.99 4.25
N SER A 163 5.37 -10.18 5.56
CA SER A 163 4.61 -9.33 6.46
C SER A 163 5.44 -9.00 7.72
N ALA A 164 4.81 -8.63 8.80
CA ALA A 164 5.47 -8.32 10.06
C ALA A 164 4.73 -8.94 11.25
N ASP A 165 5.47 -9.28 12.30
CA ASP A 165 4.94 -9.97 13.48
C ASP A 165 3.88 -9.15 14.23
N ARG A 166 3.96 -7.82 14.15
CA ARG A 166 2.99 -6.91 14.76
C ARG A 166 1.79 -6.56 13.87
N MET A 167 1.81 -6.97 12.63
CA MET A 167 0.70 -6.81 11.69
C MET A 167 -0.19 -8.04 11.63
N GLU A 168 0.42 -9.22 11.76
CA GLU A 168 -0.28 -10.48 11.64
C GLU A 168 -0.79 -10.98 13.00
N HIS A 169 -1.95 -11.61 12.97
CA HIS A 169 -2.48 -12.24 14.17
C HIS A 169 -1.70 -13.54 14.45
N PRO A 170 -1.01 -13.68 15.61
CA PRO A 170 -0.09 -14.79 15.86
C PRO A 170 -0.71 -16.18 15.64
N PHE A 171 -1.96 -16.36 16.08
CA PHE A 171 -2.63 -17.66 15.97
C PHE A 171 -3.06 -18.00 14.54
N ARG A 172 -3.39 -17.00 13.72
CA ARG A 172 -3.82 -17.22 12.34
C ARG A 172 -2.64 -17.52 11.42
N THR A 173 -1.55 -16.79 11.62
CA THR A 173 -0.32 -16.99 10.83
C THR A 173 0.32 -18.33 11.13
N LEU A 174 0.32 -18.77 12.41
CA LEU A 174 0.87 -20.05 12.82
C LEU A 174 0.01 -21.26 12.38
N ALA A 175 -1.30 -21.07 12.24
CA ALA A 175 -2.20 -22.11 11.74
C ALA A 175 -2.02 -22.38 10.24
N GLY A 176 -1.42 -21.44 9.47
CA GLY A 176 -1.10 -21.62 8.05
C GLY A 176 -2.31 -21.67 7.11
N ASP A 177 -3.51 -21.46 7.62
CA ASP A 177 -4.75 -21.70 6.87
C ASP A 177 -5.20 -20.52 6.00
N GLU A 178 -4.73 -19.29 6.31
CA GLU A 178 -5.18 -18.06 5.61
C GLU A 178 -4.32 -17.67 4.41
N TRP A 179 -3.14 -18.27 4.25
CA TRP A 179 -2.17 -17.93 3.22
C TRP A 179 -1.88 -19.12 2.31
N SER A 180 -1.85 -18.90 1.01
CA SER A 180 -1.38 -19.90 0.03
C SER A 180 0.14 -19.94 -0.04
N GLU A 181 0.81 -18.88 0.38
CA GLU A 181 2.25 -18.69 0.44
C GLU A 181 2.80 -19.04 1.82
N GLN A 182 4.09 -19.32 1.91
CA GLN A 182 4.79 -19.32 3.18
C GLN A 182 4.95 -17.90 3.68
N VAL A 183 4.40 -17.59 4.87
CA VAL A 183 4.52 -16.26 5.46
C VAL A 183 5.88 -16.09 6.11
N VAL A 184 6.54 -14.97 5.79
CA VAL A 184 7.77 -14.51 6.44
C VAL A 184 7.44 -13.26 7.25
N LEU A 185 7.62 -13.32 8.56
CA LEU A 185 7.36 -12.21 9.46
C LEU A 185 8.65 -11.46 9.76
N LEU A 186 8.66 -10.19 9.42
CA LEU A 186 9.71 -9.26 9.83
C LEU A 186 9.47 -8.86 11.30
N ASP A 187 10.54 -8.70 12.06
CA ASP A 187 10.47 -8.26 13.45
C ASP A 187 9.90 -6.84 13.56
N GLY A 188 9.00 -6.63 14.51
CA GLY A 188 8.35 -5.35 14.75
C GLY A 188 7.23 -5.02 13.77
N GLN A 189 7.23 -3.82 13.24
CA GLN A 189 6.20 -3.38 12.28
C GLN A 189 6.55 -3.70 10.82
N GLY A 190 7.80 -4.06 10.52
CA GLY A 190 8.26 -4.32 9.15
C GLY A 190 8.15 -3.12 8.21
N ILE A 191 7.96 -1.93 8.74
CA ILE A 191 7.72 -0.69 8.00
C ILE A 191 8.93 0.23 8.15
N TRP A 192 9.35 0.79 7.03
CA TRP A 192 10.26 1.93 7.02
C TRP A 192 9.75 2.97 6.04
N TYR A 193 9.66 4.22 6.50
CA TYR A 193 9.34 5.35 5.66
C TYR A 193 10.40 6.44 5.85
N ARG A 194 10.86 6.99 4.73
CA ARG A 194 11.64 8.23 4.79
C ARG A 194 10.78 9.34 5.41
N ARG A 195 11.35 10.09 6.33
CA ARG A 195 10.67 11.25 6.90
C ARG A 195 10.34 12.24 5.77
N PRO A 196 9.05 12.58 5.56
CA PRO A 196 8.70 13.53 4.52
C PRO A 196 9.21 14.93 4.84
N SER A 197 9.44 15.73 3.81
CA SER A 197 9.69 17.16 3.99
C SER A 197 8.42 17.83 4.48
N ILE A 198 8.45 18.32 5.71
CA ILE A 198 7.33 19.01 6.33
C ILE A 198 7.41 20.48 5.93
N PRO A 199 6.30 21.12 5.48
CA PRO A 199 6.26 22.54 5.17
C PRO A 199 6.74 23.40 6.34
N GLU A 200 7.40 24.51 6.02
CA GLU A 200 7.83 25.48 7.03
C GLU A 200 6.65 25.97 7.88
N GLY A 201 6.90 26.15 9.17
CA GLY A 201 5.88 26.57 10.15
C GLY A 201 5.02 25.42 10.71
N LEU A 202 5.34 24.16 10.38
CA LEU A 202 4.69 22.99 10.96
C LEU A 202 5.68 22.15 11.82
N PRO A 203 5.20 21.48 12.88
CA PRO A 203 3.87 21.61 13.49
C PRO A 203 3.62 23.02 14.04
N TYR A 204 2.36 23.40 14.21
CA TYR A 204 2.03 24.70 14.80
C TYR A 204 2.61 24.83 16.21
N PRO A 205 3.07 26.03 16.60
CA PRO A 205 3.80 26.23 17.86
C PRO A 205 2.94 26.01 19.11
N ASN A 206 1.62 26.15 18.99
CA ASN A 206 0.67 25.89 20.06
C ASN A 206 -0.74 25.66 19.52
N ARG A 207 -1.65 25.22 20.40
CA ARG A 207 -3.06 24.96 20.06
C ARG A 207 -3.77 26.17 19.46
N GLY A 208 -3.53 27.38 19.97
CA GLY A 208 -4.16 28.56 19.44
C GLY A 208 -3.83 28.84 17.99
N ALA A 209 -2.57 28.64 17.59
CA ALA A 209 -2.13 28.76 16.21
C ALA A 209 -2.77 27.65 15.32
N ALA A 210 -2.86 26.42 15.82
CA ALA A 210 -3.52 25.33 15.12
C ALA A 210 -5.02 25.60 14.92
N VAL A 211 -5.72 26.08 15.96
CA VAL A 211 -7.15 26.46 15.89
C VAL A 211 -7.37 27.60 14.89
N ALA A 212 -6.51 28.61 14.90
CA ALA A 212 -6.60 29.72 13.94
C ALA A 212 -6.41 29.26 12.50
N ALA A 213 -5.52 28.28 12.26
CA ALA A 213 -5.26 27.72 10.94
C ALA A 213 -6.43 26.90 10.37
N ARG A 214 -7.34 26.40 11.19
CA ARG A 214 -8.54 25.63 10.77
C ARG A 214 -9.39 26.41 9.76
N ARG A 215 -9.45 27.75 9.89
CA ARG A 215 -10.21 28.60 8.96
C ARG A 215 -9.70 28.53 7.52
N ALA A 216 -8.39 28.56 7.35
CA ALA A 216 -7.77 28.50 6.02
C ALA A 216 -8.02 27.15 5.32
N LEU A 217 -8.29 26.10 6.10
CA LEU A 217 -8.62 24.74 5.61
C LEU A 217 -10.13 24.53 5.41
N GLY A 218 -10.95 25.57 5.56
CA GLY A 218 -12.41 25.45 5.45
C GLY A 218 -13.08 24.68 6.57
N LEU A 219 -12.40 24.49 7.71
CA LEU A 219 -12.93 23.77 8.85
C LEU A 219 -13.80 24.68 9.72
N PRO A 220 -14.79 24.11 10.43
CA PRO A 220 -15.56 24.85 11.42
C PRO A 220 -14.66 25.51 12.46
N GLN A 221 -15.00 26.74 12.85
CA GLN A 221 -14.22 27.49 13.82
C GLN A 221 -14.59 27.12 15.26
N GLY A 222 -13.65 27.22 16.17
CA GLY A 222 -13.82 26.96 17.58
C GLY A 222 -12.69 26.18 18.23
N ASP A 223 -12.57 26.32 19.54
CA ASP A 223 -11.59 25.60 20.35
C ASP A 223 -12.17 24.27 20.87
N TRP A 224 -12.53 23.40 19.97
CA TRP A 224 -12.99 22.03 20.22
C TRP A 224 -11.98 21.01 19.75
N PRO A 225 -11.93 19.80 20.34
CA PRO A 225 -11.09 18.72 19.87
C PRO A 225 -11.42 18.35 18.42
N LEU A 226 -10.41 18.33 17.54
CA LEU A 226 -10.54 17.93 16.16
C LEU A 226 -9.94 16.52 15.96
N LEU A 227 -10.79 15.59 15.70
CA LEU A 227 -10.41 14.23 15.36
C LEU A 227 -10.41 14.06 13.85
N LEU A 228 -9.26 13.76 13.29
CA LEU A 228 -9.10 13.62 11.84
C LEU A 228 -9.12 12.16 11.42
N CYS A 229 -9.97 11.83 10.45
CA CYS A 229 -9.97 10.56 9.76
C CYS A 229 -9.56 10.75 8.28
N PRO A 230 -8.25 10.81 7.97
CA PRO A 230 -7.73 11.13 6.65
C PRO A 230 -7.73 9.91 5.72
N GLN A 231 -8.73 9.05 5.85
CA GLN A 231 -8.81 7.78 5.13
C GLN A 231 -9.71 7.87 3.90
N SER A 232 -9.40 7.08 2.90
CA SER A 232 -10.26 6.92 1.72
C SER A 232 -11.64 6.39 2.10
N VAL A 233 -12.70 7.03 1.61
CA VAL A 233 -14.10 6.72 2.00
C VAL A 233 -14.50 5.25 1.80
N PHE A 234 -13.96 4.57 0.80
CA PHE A 234 -14.25 3.15 0.53
C PHE A 234 -13.57 2.18 1.54
N LYS A 235 -12.62 2.67 2.34
CA LYS A 235 -11.98 1.89 3.41
C LYS A 235 -12.72 2.01 4.75
N LEU A 236 -13.72 2.90 4.84
CA LEU A 236 -14.49 3.10 6.06
C LEU A 236 -15.59 2.04 6.17
N HIS A 237 -15.27 0.95 6.89
CA HIS A 237 -16.23 -0.12 7.16
C HIS A 237 -17.42 0.39 8.00
N PRO A 238 -18.66 -0.11 7.81
CA PRO A 238 -19.82 0.32 8.60
C PRO A 238 -19.65 0.19 10.12
N HIS A 239 -18.92 -0.81 10.60
CA HIS A 239 -18.64 -0.94 12.03
C HIS A 239 -17.82 0.24 12.61
N PHE A 240 -17.05 0.94 11.78
CA PHE A 240 -16.31 2.12 12.20
C PHE A 240 -17.25 3.28 12.59
N ASP A 241 -18.44 3.34 12.03
CA ASP A 241 -19.45 4.33 12.39
C ASP A 241 -19.81 4.24 13.88
N THR A 242 -19.86 3.01 14.42
CA THR A 242 -20.09 2.78 15.87
C THR A 242 -18.96 3.34 16.73
N VAL A 243 -17.71 3.22 16.25
CA VAL A 243 -16.55 3.80 16.96
C VAL A 243 -16.67 5.32 16.97
N VAL A 244 -16.92 5.93 15.80
CA VAL A 244 -17.13 7.39 15.69
C VAL A 244 -18.27 7.87 16.59
N ARG A 245 -19.40 7.15 16.59
CA ARG A 245 -20.54 7.48 17.45
C ARG A 245 -20.16 7.46 18.93
N ARG A 246 -19.52 6.40 19.41
CA ARG A 246 -19.09 6.29 20.82
C ARG A 246 -18.12 7.38 21.22
N ILE A 247 -17.20 7.79 20.35
CA ILE A 247 -16.30 8.90 20.59
C ILE A 247 -17.11 10.21 20.77
N LEU A 248 -18.05 10.47 19.85
CA LEU A 248 -18.87 11.66 19.89
C LEU A 248 -19.88 11.67 21.07
N GLU A 249 -20.29 10.52 21.56
CA GLU A 249 -21.09 10.35 22.77
C GLU A 249 -20.26 10.67 24.03
N ALA A 250 -19.02 10.20 24.08
CA ALA A 250 -18.12 10.40 25.22
C ALA A 250 -17.53 11.82 25.30
N THR A 251 -17.60 12.62 24.23
CA THR A 251 -17.04 13.97 24.14
C THR A 251 -18.14 14.97 23.80
N THR A 252 -18.28 16.04 24.60
CA THR A 252 -19.41 17.00 24.44
C THR A 252 -19.30 17.84 23.19
N ASP A 253 -18.09 18.21 22.76
CA ASP A 253 -17.80 19.24 21.76
C ASP A 253 -16.83 18.80 20.64
N ALA A 254 -16.22 17.61 20.75
CA ALA A 254 -15.32 17.10 19.72
C ALA A 254 -15.99 17.03 18.34
N ARG A 255 -15.21 17.28 17.31
CA ARG A 255 -15.63 17.18 15.91
C ARG A 255 -14.78 16.16 15.16
N VAL A 256 -15.40 15.45 14.23
CA VAL A 256 -14.70 14.48 13.37
C VAL A 256 -14.66 15.03 11.96
N VAL A 257 -13.47 15.04 11.37
CA VAL A 257 -13.25 15.48 10.00
C VAL A 257 -12.84 14.29 9.14
N PHE A 258 -13.55 14.08 8.05
CA PHE A 258 -13.29 13.07 7.04
C PHE A 258 -12.75 13.72 5.77
N THR A 259 -11.96 13.00 5.01
CA THR A 259 -11.63 13.39 3.64
C THR A 259 -12.72 12.88 2.67
N ALA A 260 -13.15 13.73 1.75
CA ALA A 260 -14.11 13.34 0.71
C ALA A 260 -13.53 12.32 -0.27
N GLY A 261 -14.37 11.54 -0.93
CA GLY A 261 -13.95 10.60 -1.97
C GLY A 261 -13.55 11.30 -3.27
N ARG A 262 -12.75 10.64 -4.10
CA ARG A 262 -12.42 11.14 -5.46
C ARG A 262 -13.65 11.38 -6.32
N ARG A 263 -14.68 10.56 -6.13
CA ARG A 263 -16.00 10.72 -6.79
C ARG A 263 -17.01 11.21 -5.77
N GLN A 264 -17.71 12.27 -6.09
CA GLN A 264 -18.74 12.85 -5.22
C GLN A 264 -19.81 11.81 -4.79
N ALA A 265 -20.15 10.87 -5.67
CA ALA A 265 -21.10 9.81 -5.36
C ALA A 265 -20.66 8.96 -4.14
N TRP A 266 -19.36 8.68 -3.99
CA TRP A 266 -18.84 7.93 -2.84
C TRP A 266 -19.00 8.68 -1.52
N THR A 267 -18.74 9.98 -1.56
CA THR A 267 -18.97 10.85 -0.39
C THR A 267 -20.45 10.90 -0.02
N LYS A 268 -21.36 11.03 -1.00
CA LYS A 268 -22.79 11.03 -0.76
C LYS A 268 -23.28 9.74 -0.09
N VAL A 269 -22.78 8.59 -0.52
CA VAL A 269 -23.11 7.29 0.10
C VAL A 269 -22.63 7.24 1.55
N LEU A 270 -21.40 7.68 1.83
CA LEU A 270 -20.90 7.74 3.20
C LEU A 270 -21.70 8.71 4.07
N VAL A 271 -21.99 9.91 3.57
CA VAL A 271 -22.79 10.90 4.30
C VAL A 271 -24.17 10.34 4.67
N ALA A 272 -24.89 9.75 3.71
CA ALA A 272 -26.19 9.14 3.97
C ALA A 272 -26.14 8.00 4.98
N ARG A 273 -25.05 7.21 4.99
CA ARG A 273 -24.82 6.17 5.99
C ARG A 273 -24.59 6.77 7.37
N LEU A 274 -23.71 7.78 7.48
CA LEU A 274 -23.41 8.45 8.74
C LEU A 274 -24.61 9.21 9.31
N GLU A 275 -25.50 9.74 8.49
CA GLU A 275 -26.77 10.34 8.93
C GLU A 275 -27.65 9.32 9.68
N LYS A 276 -27.72 8.08 9.18
CA LYS A 276 -28.47 7.02 9.84
C LYS A 276 -27.79 6.48 11.10
N THR A 277 -26.48 6.30 11.06
CA THR A 277 -25.73 5.62 12.14
C THR A 277 -25.37 6.55 13.27
N LEU A 278 -25.06 7.81 13.01
CA LEU A 278 -24.65 8.79 14.01
C LEU A 278 -25.84 9.59 14.59
N GLY A 279 -26.95 9.69 13.86
CA GLY A 279 -28.10 10.46 14.31
C GLY A 279 -27.76 11.92 14.62
N PRO A 280 -28.06 12.43 15.83
CA PRO A 280 -27.81 13.84 16.19
C PRO A 280 -26.33 14.23 16.15
N TYR A 281 -25.43 13.29 16.31
CA TYR A 281 -23.98 13.55 16.31
C TYR A 281 -23.44 13.87 14.91
N LYS A 282 -24.18 13.59 13.83
CA LYS A 282 -23.77 13.89 12.45
C LYS A 282 -23.42 15.37 12.25
N SER A 283 -24.08 16.28 12.95
CA SER A 283 -23.80 17.73 12.88
C SER A 283 -22.38 18.09 13.32
N ARG A 284 -21.71 17.22 14.07
CA ARG A 284 -20.31 17.35 14.48
C ARG A 284 -19.30 16.71 13.55
N CYS A 285 -19.75 16.20 12.39
CA CYS A 285 -18.91 15.64 11.34
C CYS A 285 -18.77 16.62 10.18
N ALA A 286 -17.54 16.84 9.72
CA ALA A 286 -17.24 17.66 8.55
C ALA A 286 -16.47 16.85 7.49
N PHE A 287 -16.49 17.33 6.24
CA PHE A 287 -15.77 16.74 5.14
C PHE A 287 -14.88 17.80 4.49
N VAL A 288 -13.62 17.45 4.27
CA VAL A 288 -12.68 18.26 3.49
C VAL A 288 -12.41 17.59 2.13
N PRO A 289 -12.07 18.38 1.10
CA PRO A 289 -11.70 17.81 -0.21
C PRO A 289 -10.56 16.80 -0.07
N ARG A 290 -10.60 15.72 -0.84
CA ARG A 290 -9.51 14.73 -0.90
C ARG A 290 -8.28 15.29 -1.63
N GLN A 291 -8.53 15.98 -2.73
CA GLN A 291 -7.45 16.62 -3.49
C GLN A 291 -7.13 17.96 -2.85
N MET A 292 -6.19 17.91 -1.92
CA MET A 292 -5.55 19.08 -1.35
C MET A 292 -4.14 19.18 -1.93
N PRO A 293 -3.62 20.40 -2.17
CA PRO A 293 -2.18 20.58 -2.39
C PRO A 293 -1.39 19.85 -1.30
N GLY A 294 -0.25 19.29 -1.62
CA GLY A 294 0.53 18.49 -0.67
C GLY A 294 0.80 19.22 0.65
N THR A 295 1.09 20.51 0.57
CA THR A 295 1.27 21.37 1.75
C THR A 295 0.03 21.47 2.64
N ASP A 296 -1.17 21.53 2.06
CA ASP A 296 -2.42 21.66 2.82
C ASP A 296 -2.80 20.35 3.51
N TYR A 297 -2.41 19.21 2.97
CA TYR A 297 -2.58 17.94 3.65
C TYR A 297 -1.77 17.88 4.95
N TYR A 298 -0.51 18.34 4.95
CA TYR A 298 0.28 18.44 6.17
C TYR A 298 -0.28 19.45 7.17
N LYS A 299 -0.80 20.58 6.69
CA LYS A 299 -1.51 21.55 7.55
C LYS A 299 -2.76 20.92 8.19
N LEU A 300 -3.52 20.12 7.40
CA LEU A 300 -4.69 19.41 7.92
C LEU A 300 -4.31 18.40 9.02
N LEU A 301 -3.21 17.65 8.84
CA LEU A 301 -2.69 16.77 9.89
C LEU A 301 -2.26 17.57 11.14
N ALA A 302 -1.65 18.72 10.95
CA ALA A 302 -1.10 19.54 12.04
C ALA A 302 -2.16 20.31 12.85
N VAL A 303 -3.40 20.48 12.36
CA VAL A 303 -4.50 21.12 13.11
C VAL A 303 -5.37 20.13 13.89
N ALA A 304 -5.12 18.84 13.75
CA ALA A 304 -5.77 17.78 14.53
C ALA A 304 -5.15 17.69 15.94
N ASP A 305 -5.97 17.22 16.89
CA ASP A 305 -5.56 17.00 18.29
C ASP A 305 -5.12 15.57 18.57
#